data_6640908efbee11f747942c1d2a531a0b
#
_entry.id   6640908efbee11f747942c1d2a531a0b
#
_cell.length_a   1.000
_cell.length_b   1.000
_cell.length_c   1.000
_cell.angle_alpha   90.00
_cell.angle_beta   90.00
_cell.angle_gamma   90.00
#
_symmetry.space_group_name_H-M   'P 1'
#
loop_
_entity.id
_entity.type
_entity.pdbx_description
1 polymer ?
#
loop_
_entity_poly.entity_id
_entity_poly.type
_entity_poly.pdbx_seq_one_letter_code
_entity_poly.pdbx_strand_id
1 'polypeptide(L)'
;MRKVNYLNNKDILKEIHKSKKTYCAYNDKEKDSDYDMIVSSVSKINKKNILEARRARAERLAKQQVDAYATEGIKKKVDEFLIPTKDMPATDVVFRVMTFEHIPIDQEKQRKADEKARLEAEDEATTTEYDDEPELAKGAKKYVKINFPPFYHYRVDEEGNPYIVGKSHWKGTVDKGKFSTDHGAMTPKLAHMFIKLCERYATRSNWRGYTYNDEMRSQALLQLSQMGLQLDESKAQQPLAYYTATITNSFTR
;
A
#
# COMPACT_ATOMS: atom_id res chain seq x y z
N MET A 1 7.10 13.73 -31.93
CA MET A 1 6.92 13.57 -30.45
C MET A 1 6.67 12.10 -30.11
N ARG A 2 7.50 11.44 -29.30
CA ARG A 2 7.21 10.09 -28.80
C ARG A 2 5.98 10.14 -27.90
N LYS A 3 4.94 9.36 -28.20
CA LYS A 3 3.78 9.20 -27.32
C LYS A 3 4.28 8.64 -25.98
N VAL A 4 4.22 9.45 -24.92
CA VAL A 4 4.60 8.98 -23.57
C VAL A 4 3.57 7.96 -23.11
N ASN A 5 4.00 6.72 -22.93
CA ASN A 5 3.13 5.65 -22.44
C ASN A 5 3.09 5.70 -20.90
N TYR A 6 2.11 6.41 -20.35
CA TYR A 6 1.90 6.54 -18.90
C TYR A 6 1.41 5.26 -18.22
N LEU A 7 1.05 4.22 -18.97
CA LEU A 7 0.56 2.96 -18.43
C LEU A 7 1.71 1.94 -18.32
N ASN A 8 2.62 2.19 -17.40
CA ASN A 8 3.66 1.25 -17.01
C ASN A 8 3.64 1.05 -15.48
N ASN A 9 4.23 -0.05 -15.00
CA ASN A 9 4.23 -0.38 -13.58
C ASN A 9 4.86 0.72 -12.71
N LYS A 10 5.97 1.33 -13.16
CA LYS A 10 6.70 2.38 -12.43
C LYS A 10 5.83 3.61 -12.19
N ASP A 11 5.16 4.11 -13.24
CA ASP A 11 4.34 5.31 -13.13
C ASP A 11 3.07 5.07 -12.30
N ILE A 12 2.45 3.90 -12.45
CA ILE A 12 1.28 3.53 -11.65
C ILE A 12 1.66 3.42 -10.17
N LEU A 13 2.75 2.73 -9.82
CA LEU A 13 3.25 2.65 -8.43
C LEU A 13 3.52 4.03 -7.85
N LYS A 14 4.15 4.92 -8.62
CA LYS A 14 4.42 6.31 -8.19
C LYS A 14 3.12 7.05 -7.85
N GLU A 15 2.08 6.90 -8.66
CA GLU A 15 0.79 7.58 -8.42
C GLU A 15 -0.02 6.91 -7.29
N ILE A 16 0.07 5.58 -7.12
CA ILE A 16 -0.46 4.89 -5.93
C ILE A 16 0.18 5.43 -4.66
N HIS A 17 1.51 5.52 -4.63
CA HIS A 17 2.26 6.09 -3.52
C HIS A 17 1.80 7.50 -3.18
N LYS A 18 1.72 8.39 -4.18
CA LYS A 18 1.24 9.76 -3.99
C LYS A 18 -0.18 9.80 -3.43
N SER A 19 -1.06 8.93 -3.92
CA SER A 19 -2.43 8.84 -3.42
C SER A 19 -2.46 8.38 -1.96
N LYS A 20 -1.74 7.31 -1.61
CA LYS A 20 -1.66 6.80 -0.23
C LYS A 20 -1.10 7.84 0.75
N LYS A 21 -0.10 8.64 0.33
CA LYS A 21 0.47 9.72 1.15
C LYS A 21 -0.57 10.75 1.60
N THR A 22 -1.66 10.97 0.84
CA THR A 22 -2.71 11.92 1.22
C THR A 22 -3.53 11.48 2.44
N TYR A 23 -3.50 10.19 2.75
CA TYR A 23 -4.19 9.58 3.90
C TYR A 23 -3.28 9.42 5.12
N CYS A 24 -2.05 9.92 5.07
CA CYS A 24 -1.05 9.69 6.09
C CYS A 24 -0.68 10.98 6.82
N ALA A 25 -0.38 10.85 8.10
CA ALA A 25 0.31 11.87 8.88
C ALA A 25 1.80 11.57 8.94
N TYR A 26 2.63 12.60 8.84
CA TYR A 26 4.09 12.52 8.94
C TYR A 26 4.60 13.63 9.86
N ASN A 27 5.73 13.39 10.54
CA ASN A 27 6.40 14.45 11.31
C ASN A 27 7.03 15.47 10.37
N ASP A 28 7.77 15.01 9.37
CA ASP A 28 8.29 15.81 8.26
C ASP A 28 7.82 15.20 6.94
N LYS A 29 6.87 15.88 6.26
CA LYS A 29 6.26 15.35 5.04
C LYS A 29 7.26 15.14 3.91
N GLU A 30 8.32 15.94 3.81
CA GLU A 30 9.31 15.82 2.75
C GLU A 30 10.26 14.65 3.00
N LYS A 31 10.69 14.49 4.25
CA LYS A 31 11.69 13.48 4.63
C LYS A 31 11.09 12.11 4.93
N ASP A 32 9.90 12.07 5.54
CA ASP A 32 9.34 10.86 6.13
C ASP A 32 8.25 10.19 5.27
N SER A 33 7.81 10.86 4.18
CA SER A 33 6.73 10.32 3.35
C SER A 33 7.17 9.20 2.39
N ASP A 34 8.43 9.19 1.97
CA ASP A 34 9.03 8.11 1.20
C ASP A 34 9.70 7.10 2.12
N TYR A 35 9.71 5.84 1.74
CA TYR A 35 10.41 4.79 2.47
C TYR A 35 11.53 4.19 1.61
N ASP A 36 12.52 3.65 2.29
CA ASP A 36 13.69 3.04 1.66
C ASP A 36 13.61 1.51 1.70
N MET A 37 12.95 0.95 2.73
CA MET A 37 12.79 -0.49 2.91
C MET A 37 11.47 -0.84 3.59
N ILE A 38 10.82 -1.94 3.15
CA ILE A 38 9.70 -2.55 3.86
C ILE A 38 10.21 -3.69 4.71
N VAL A 39 9.83 -3.71 5.99
CA VAL A 39 10.16 -4.79 6.93
C VAL A 39 8.90 -5.36 7.56
N SER A 40 8.92 -6.64 7.92
CA SER A 40 7.76 -7.34 8.47
C SER A 40 7.44 -6.97 9.92
N SER A 41 8.42 -6.47 10.67
CA SER A 41 8.25 -6.05 12.07
C SER A 41 9.34 -5.05 12.47
N VAL A 42 9.11 -4.32 13.54
CA VAL A 42 10.08 -3.37 14.11
C VAL A 42 11.39 -4.07 14.53
N SER A 43 11.31 -5.31 15.04
CA SER A 43 12.49 -6.12 15.42
C SER A 43 13.44 -6.42 14.24
N LYS A 44 12.95 -6.30 13.00
CA LYS A 44 13.77 -6.43 11.79
C LYS A 44 14.56 -5.16 11.44
N ILE A 45 14.34 -4.05 12.14
CA ILE A 45 15.17 -2.84 12.00
C ILE A 45 16.47 -3.08 12.77
N ASN A 46 17.44 -3.72 12.12
CA ASN A 46 18.73 -4.09 12.66
C ASN A 46 19.88 -3.54 11.79
N LYS A 47 21.11 -3.65 12.26
CA LYS A 47 22.32 -3.11 11.57
C LYS A 47 22.42 -3.56 10.11
N LYS A 48 22.06 -4.82 9.78
CA LYS A 48 22.08 -5.35 8.42
C LYS A 48 21.06 -4.64 7.54
N ASN A 49 19.80 -4.57 7.99
CA ASN A 49 18.71 -3.95 7.23
C ASN A 49 18.89 -2.43 7.13
N ILE A 50 19.49 -1.79 8.13
CA ILE A 50 19.87 -0.37 8.06
C ILE A 50 20.89 -0.15 6.93
N LEU A 51 21.91 -1.02 6.79
CA LEU A 51 22.88 -0.90 5.71
C LEU A 51 22.25 -1.09 4.32
N GLU A 52 21.34 -2.07 4.18
CA GLU A 52 20.60 -2.30 2.93
C GLU A 52 19.67 -1.11 2.60
N ALA A 53 18.98 -0.57 3.60
CA ALA A 53 18.11 0.58 3.44
C ALA A 53 18.87 1.87 3.08
N ARG A 54 20.11 2.06 3.60
CA ARG A 54 21.01 3.16 3.18
C ARG A 54 21.36 3.05 1.69
N ARG A 55 21.64 1.84 1.19
CA ARG A 55 21.87 1.60 -0.25
C ARG A 55 20.62 1.91 -1.07
N ALA A 56 19.48 1.40 -0.65
CA ALA A 56 18.20 1.64 -1.32
C ALA A 56 17.85 3.14 -1.38
N ARG A 57 18.12 3.89 -0.29
CA ARG A 57 17.96 5.34 -0.25
C ARG A 57 18.88 6.04 -1.24
N ALA A 58 20.17 5.70 -1.26
CA ALA A 58 21.13 6.29 -2.19
C ALA A 58 20.70 6.08 -3.65
N GLU A 59 20.29 4.86 -4.01
CA GLU A 59 19.75 4.56 -5.34
C GLU A 59 18.46 5.31 -5.65
N ARG A 60 17.54 5.42 -4.69
CA ARG A 60 16.28 6.14 -4.86
C ARG A 60 16.52 7.62 -5.14
N LEU A 61 17.39 8.26 -4.36
CA LEU A 61 17.74 9.67 -4.53
C LEU A 61 18.45 9.91 -5.89
N ALA A 62 19.38 9.05 -6.27
CA ALA A 62 20.04 9.13 -7.57
C ALA A 62 19.03 8.97 -8.73
N LYS A 63 18.09 8.02 -8.63
CA LYS A 63 17.01 7.86 -9.63
C LYS A 63 16.09 9.07 -9.70
N GLN A 64 15.78 9.69 -8.56
CA GLN A 64 14.96 10.92 -8.52
C GLN A 64 15.66 12.09 -9.24
N GLN A 65 16.98 12.25 -9.06
CA GLN A 65 17.76 13.27 -9.76
C GLN A 65 17.79 13.00 -11.27
N VAL A 66 18.06 11.76 -11.69
CA VAL A 66 18.02 11.39 -13.11
C VAL A 66 16.65 11.67 -13.74
N ASP A 67 15.56 11.33 -13.03
CA ASP A 67 14.20 11.61 -13.50
C ASP A 67 13.95 13.14 -13.61
N ALA A 68 14.50 13.95 -12.71
CA ALA A 68 14.42 15.43 -12.79
C ALA A 68 15.14 15.96 -14.05
N TYR A 69 16.39 15.55 -14.30
CA TYR A 69 17.11 15.92 -15.52
C TYR A 69 16.43 15.40 -16.79
N ALA A 70 15.81 14.23 -16.74
CA ALA A 70 15.07 13.69 -17.89
C ALA A 70 13.83 14.54 -18.25
N THR A 71 13.21 15.22 -17.29
CA THR A 71 12.10 16.17 -17.57
C THR A 71 12.59 17.42 -18.30
N GLU A 72 13.85 17.80 -18.10
CA GLU A 72 14.53 18.91 -18.81
C GLU A 72 15.13 18.46 -20.16
N GLY A 73 14.95 17.18 -20.54
CA GLY A 73 15.47 16.63 -21.79
C GLY A 73 16.93 16.18 -21.71
N ILE A 74 17.57 16.26 -20.54
CA ILE A 74 18.95 15.89 -20.31
C ILE A 74 19.05 14.43 -19.91
N LYS A 75 19.86 13.64 -20.63
CA LYS A 75 20.11 12.23 -20.28
C LYS A 75 21.30 12.14 -19.31
N LYS A 76 21.05 11.61 -18.11
CA LYS A 76 22.04 11.35 -17.08
C LYS A 76 21.99 9.89 -16.64
N LYS A 77 23.10 9.37 -16.09
CA LYS A 77 23.19 8.02 -15.54
C LYS A 77 23.01 8.06 -14.02
N VAL A 78 22.45 6.99 -13.46
CA VAL A 78 22.23 6.87 -12.01
C VAL A 78 23.56 6.93 -11.23
N ASP A 79 24.61 6.34 -11.79
CA ASP A 79 25.94 6.27 -11.16
C ASP A 79 26.57 7.67 -10.94
N GLU A 80 26.18 8.68 -11.74
CA GLU A 80 26.65 10.05 -11.60
C GLU A 80 26.17 10.72 -10.30
N PHE A 81 25.07 10.23 -9.74
CA PHE A 81 24.41 10.80 -8.56
C PHE A 81 24.41 9.85 -7.36
N LEU A 82 25.05 8.68 -7.48
CA LEU A 82 25.04 7.68 -6.41
C LEU A 82 25.92 8.14 -5.25
N ILE A 83 25.29 8.39 -4.10
CA ILE A 83 25.99 8.73 -2.86
C ILE A 83 26.56 7.45 -2.25
N PRO A 84 27.87 7.42 -1.85
CA PRO A 84 28.42 6.28 -1.16
C PRO A 84 27.64 5.94 0.12
N THR A 85 27.39 4.65 0.35
CA THR A 85 26.58 4.20 1.49
C THR A 85 27.14 4.66 2.85
N LYS A 86 28.48 4.81 2.96
CA LYS A 86 29.14 5.30 4.17
C LYS A 86 28.79 6.77 4.50
N ASP A 87 28.49 7.56 3.47
CA ASP A 87 28.18 8.99 3.61
C ASP A 87 26.67 9.23 3.83
N MET A 88 25.85 8.18 3.76
CA MET A 88 24.41 8.23 4.02
C MET A 88 24.13 7.99 5.53
N PRO A 89 23.60 8.96 6.29
CA PRO A 89 23.28 8.76 7.69
C PRO A 89 22.24 7.65 7.92
N ALA A 90 22.40 6.87 8.96
CA ALA A 90 21.39 5.87 9.36
C ALA A 90 20.09 6.53 9.81
N THR A 91 20.19 7.68 10.44
CA THR A 91 19.07 8.49 10.94
C THR A 91 18.16 9.00 9.82
N ASP A 92 18.63 9.07 8.57
CA ASP A 92 17.83 9.53 7.43
C ASP A 92 16.98 8.44 6.79
N VAL A 93 17.29 7.17 7.09
CA VAL A 93 16.60 6.03 6.48
C VAL A 93 15.20 5.86 7.04
N VAL A 94 14.24 5.62 6.16
CA VAL A 94 12.83 5.40 6.51
C VAL A 94 12.43 3.95 6.23
N PHE A 95 11.99 3.26 7.27
CA PHE A 95 11.44 1.90 7.18
C PHE A 95 9.92 1.95 7.18
N ARG A 96 9.29 1.13 6.34
CA ARG A 96 7.85 0.88 6.39
C ARG A 96 7.58 -0.46 7.06
N VAL A 97 6.75 -0.46 8.09
CA VAL A 97 6.26 -1.66 8.78
C VAL A 97 4.77 -1.77 8.57
N MET A 98 4.33 -2.90 8.00
CA MET A 98 2.90 -3.17 7.81
C MET A 98 2.29 -3.58 9.16
N THR A 99 1.31 -2.82 9.66
CA THR A 99 0.73 -3.04 10.99
C THR A 99 -0.68 -2.50 11.09
N PHE A 100 -1.52 -3.20 11.87
CA PHE A 100 -2.90 -2.81 12.17
C PHE A 100 -3.07 -2.18 13.56
N GLU A 101 -1.98 -1.92 14.30
CA GLU A 101 -2.03 -1.47 15.70
C GLU A 101 -2.87 -0.21 15.93
N HIS A 102 -2.84 0.72 14.97
CA HIS A 102 -3.55 2.00 15.05
C HIS A 102 -4.94 1.98 14.38
N ILE A 103 -5.35 0.84 13.83
CA ILE A 103 -6.63 0.69 13.16
C ILE A 103 -7.68 0.27 14.20
N PRO A 104 -8.80 0.99 14.33
CA PRO A 104 -9.87 0.61 15.24
C PRO A 104 -10.47 -0.75 14.90
N ILE A 105 -10.88 -1.49 15.92
CA ILE A 105 -11.63 -2.73 15.76
C ILE A 105 -13.09 -2.36 15.49
N ASP A 106 -13.71 -3.01 14.51
CA ASP A 106 -15.13 -2.94 14.25
C ASP A 106 -15.86 -3.80 15.27
N GLN A 107 -16.33 -3.17 16.35
CA GLN A 107 -16.93 -3.86 17.48
C GLN A 107 -18.16 -4.71 17.10
N GLU A 108 -18.95 -4.24 16.13
CA GLU A 108 -20.15 -4.98 15.69
C GLU A 108 -19.74 -6.25 14.92
N LYS A 109 -18.79 -6.14 14.00
CA LYS A 109 -18.29 -7.30 13.27
C LYS A 109 -17.51 -8.27 14.17
N GLN A 110 -16.77 -7.74 15.15
CA GLN A 110 -16.07 -8.58 16.12
C GLN A 110 -17.09 -9.38 16.94
N ARG A 111 -18.12 -8.75 17.49
CA ARG A 111 -19.18 -9.42 18.25
C ARG A 111 -19.88 -10.52 17.44
N LYS A 112 -20.24 -10.22 16.16
CA LYS A 112 -20.85 -11.22 15.27
C LYS A 112 -19.92 -12.39 14.97
N ALA A 113 -18.63 -12.14 14.84
CA ALA A 113 -17.63 -13.18 14.61
C ALA A 113 -17.41 -14.06 15.86
N ASP A 114 -17.39 -13.43 17.04
CA ASP A 114 -17.23 -14.16 18.31
C ASP A 114 -18.49 -15.00 18.62
N GLU A 115 -19.69 -14.46 18.35
CA GLU A 115 -20.95 -15.20 18.49
C GLU A 115 -21.01 -16.41 17.53
N LYS A 116 -20.60 -16.21 16.27
CA LYS A 116 -20.54 -17.31 15.30
C LYS A 116 -19.54 -18.39 15.72
N ALA A 117 -18.34 -17.99 16.17
CA ALA A 117 -17.33 -18.92 16.66
C ALA A 117 -17.80 -19.71 17.89
N ARG A 118 -18.59 -19.06 18.78
CA ARG A 118 -19.21 -19.74 19.93
C ARG A 118 -20.22 -20.80 19.50
N LEU A 119 -21.10 -20.46 18.55
CA LEU A 119 -22.09 -21.41 18.02
C LEU A 119 -21.43 -22.59 17.31
N GLU A 120 -20.39 -22.34 16.50
CA GLU A 120 -19.63 -23.40 15.85
C GLU A 120 -18.92 -24.32 16.86
N ALA A 121 -18.38 -23.78 17.95
CA ALA A 121 -17.76 -24.56 19.02
C ALA A 121 -18.79 -25.36 19.85
N GLU A 122 -20.01 -24.82 20.04
CA GLU A 122 -21.13 -25.54 20.69
C GLU A 122 -21.62 -26.71 19.82
N ASP A 123 -21.65 -26.55 18.49
CA ASP A 123 -22.00 -27.61 17.55
C ASP A 123 -20.93 -28.71 17.47
N GLU A 124 -19.64 -28.37 17.54
CA GLU A 124 -18.53 -29.34 17.59
C GLU A 124 -18.47 -30.06 18.93
N ALA A 125 -18.76 -29.41 20.06
CA ALA A 125 -18.78 -30.04 21.39
C ALA A 125 -19.89 -31.06 21.56
N THR A 126 -20.99 -30.97 20.80
CA THR A 126 -22.07 -31.97 20.80
C THR A 126 -21.68 -33.27 20.08
N THR A 127 -20.56 -33.30 19.39
CA THR A 127 -20.07 -34.44 18.63
C THR A 127 -18.93 -35.22 19.30
N THR A 128 -18.35 -34.72 20.39
CA THR A 128 -17.24 -35.38 21.11
C THR A 128 -17.48 -35.36 22.62
N GLU A 129 -17.85 -36.53 23.18
CA GLU A 129 -17.73 -36.83 24.60
C GLU A 129 -16.25 -37.03 24.93
N TYR A 130 -15.53 -36.00 25.40
CA TYR A 130 -14.34 -36.13 26.25
C TYR A 130 -13.97 -34.76 26.86
N ASP A 131 -13.70 -34.80 28.18
CA ASP A 131 -13.31 -33.70 29.05
C ASP A 131 -12.00 -32.98 28.60
N ASP A 132 -12.12 -31.93 27.82
CA ASP A 132 -11.16 -30.84 27.81
C ASP A 132 -11.95 -29.56 27.51
N GLU A 133 -11.87 -28.53 28.37
CA GLU A 133 -12.49 -27.24 28.13
C GLU A 133 -12.01 -26.71 26.75
N PRO A 134 -12.92 -26.46 25.80
CA PRO A 134 -12.51 -26.01 24.48
C PRO A 134 -11.86 -24.63 24.60
N GLU A 135 -10.56 -24.57 24.32
CA GLU A 135 -9.82 -23.32 24.19
C GLU A 135 -10.45 -22.54 23.03
N LEU A 136 -11.33 -21.58 23.35
CA LEU A 136 -12.00 -20.72 22.38
C LEU A 136 -10.94 -20.20 21.40
N ALA A 137 -10.98 -20.66 20.17
CA ALA A 137 -10.12 -20.19 19.10
C ALA A 137 -10.25 -18.68 19.03
N LYS A 138 -9.23 -17.94 19.46
CA LYS A 138 -9.20 -16.47 19.48
C LYS A 138 -9.46 -15.99 18.07
N GLY A 139 -10.71 -15.62 17.78
CA GLY A 139 -11.16 -15.18 16.46
C GLY A 139 -10.28 -14.05 15.94
N ALA A 140 -9.91 -14.08 14.67
CA ALA A 140 -9.11 -13.04 14.04
C ALA A 140 -9.80 -11.68 14.23
N LYS A 141 -9.06 -10.67 14.72
CA LYS A 141 -9.57 -9.33 14.97
C LYS A 141 -10.24 -8.75 13.72
N LYS A 142 -11.45 -8.24 13.86
CA LYS A 142 -12.22 -7.60 12.78
C LYS A 142 -12.01 -6.09 12.85
N TYR A 143 -11.21 -5.58 11.93
CA TYR A 143 -10.93 -4.15 11.83
C TYR A 143 -11.98 -3.41 10.99
N VAL A 144 -12.11 -2.10 11.21
CA VAL A 144 -12.91 -1.23 10.34
C VAL A 144 -12.36 -1.29 8.90
N LYS A 145 -13.25 -0.99 7.94
CA LYS A 145 -12.85 -0.98 6.52
C LYS A 145 -11.86 0.15 6.27
N ILE A 146 -10.75 -0.16 5.62
CA ILE A 146 -9.66 0.76 5.27
C ILE A 146 -9.42 0.79 3.77
N ASN A 147 -8.80 1.87 3.28
CA ASN A 147 -8.60 2.12 1.85
C ASN A 147 -7.44 1.33 1.26
N PHE A 148 -6.43 0.98 2.08
CA PHE A 148 -5.25 0.20 1.68
C PHE A 148 -4.61 -0.45 2.92
N PRO A 149 -3.71 -1.45 2.76
CA PRO A 149 -3.01 -2.09 3.86
C PRO A 149 -2.29 -1.06 4.74
N PRO A 150 -2.54 -1.05 6.06
CA PRO A 150 -2.05 -0.01 6.95
C PRO A 150 -0.58 -0.21 7.31
N PHE A 151 0.11 0.89 7.59
CA PHE A 151 1.53 0.88 7.92
C PHE A 151 1.93 2.01 8.86
N TYR A 152 3.08 1.80 9.51
CA TYR A 152 3.87 2.86 10.13
C TYR A 152 5.14 3.11 9.33
N HIS A 153 5.64 4.36 9.38
CA HIS A 153 6.99 4.70 8.99
C HIS A 153 7.84 4.90 10.25
N TYR A 154 9.02 4.30 10.24
CA TYR A 154 10.01 4.39 11.32
C TYR A 154 11.30 5.00 10.81
N ARG A 155 11.95 5.79 11.65
CA ARG A 155 13.37 6.13 11.52
C ARG A 155 14.10 5.59 12.74
N VAL A 156 15.43 5.62 12.68
CA VAL A 156 16.27 5.28 13.83
C VAL A 156 16.95 6.53 14.36
N ASP A 157 17.12 6.61 15.68
CA ASP A 157 17.91 7.65 16.31
C ASP A 157 19.43 7.36 16.18
N GLU A 158 20.28 8.20 16.77
CA GLU A 158 21.72 8.05 16.78
C GLU A 158 22.18 6.77 17.49
N GLU A 159 21.39 6.29 18.46
CA GLU A 159 21.62 5.05 19.20
C GLU A 159 21.14 3.81 18.45
N GLY A 160 20.36 3.99 17.37
CA GLY A 160 19.78 2.92 16.55
C GLY A 160 18.41 2.44 17.01
N ASN A 161 17.75 3.16 17.94
CA ASN A 161 16.39 2.83 18.39
C ASN A 161 15.35 3.31 17.36
N PRO A 162 14.40 2.48 16.97
CA PRO A 162 13.36 2.86 16.01
C PRO A 162 12.26 3.70 16.68
N TYR A 163 11.84 4.77 16.00
CA TYR A 163 10.72 5.61 16.43
C TYR A 163 9.79 5.93 15.25
N ILE A 164 8.50 6.17 15.55
CA ILE A 164 7.46 6.39 14.54
C ILE A 164 7.55 7.83 14.01
N VAL A 165 7.65 7.96 12.69
CA VAL A 165 7.65 9.26 11.99
C VAL A 165 6.47 9.43 11.05
N GLY A 166 5.68 8.37 10.81
CA GLY A 166 4.50 8.44 9.97
C GLY A 166 3.49 7.33 10.27
N LYS A 167 2.20 7.66 10.12
CA LYS A 167 1.07 6.75 10.30
C LYS A 167 0.12 6.86 9.12
N SER A 168 -0.27 5.72 8.55
CA SER A 168 -1.31 5.65 7.51
C SER A 168 -2.72 5.79 8.12
N HIS A 169 -3.72 6.24 7.34
CA HIS A 169 -5.09 6.45 7.79
C HIS A 169 -5.18 7.35 9.04
N TRP A 170 -4.32 8.36 9.10
CA TRP A 170 -4.16 9.22 10.26
C TRP A 170 -4.22 10.69 9.89
N LYS A 171 -5.17 11.43 10.48
CA LYS A 171 -5.36 12.87 10.24
C LYS A 171 -4.85 13.67 11.42
N GLY A 172 -4.03 14.67 11.15
CA GLY A 172 -3.40 15.54 12.16
C GLY A 172 -1.92 15.22 12.31
N THR A 173 -1.36 15.40 13.52
CA THR A 173 0.03 15.06 13.83
C THR A 173 0.15 13.57 14.17
N VAL A 174 1.35 13.01 14.04
CA VAL A 174 1.62 11.59 14.34
C VAL A 174 1.21 11.24 15.77
N ASP A 175 1.45 12.15 16.75
CA ASP A 175 1.19 11.89 18.16
C ASP A 175 -0.24 12.20 18.58
N LYS A 176 -0.80 13.34 18.13
CA LYS A 176 -2.10 13.86 18.60
C LYS A 176 -3.21 13.76 17.54
N GLY A 177 -2.96 13.10 16.43
CA GLY A 177 -3.95 12.91 15.39
C GLY A 177 -4.99 11.85 15.75
N LYS A 178 -5.87 11.56 14.78
CA LYS A 178 -6.91 10.54 14.90
C LYS A 178 -7.02 9.70 13.62
N PHE A 179 -7.52 8.48 13.78
CA PHE A 179 -7.84 7.61 12.66
C PHE A 179 -8.88 8.28 11.73
N SER A 180 -8.64 8.20 10.41
CA SER A 180 -9.55 8.70 9.38
C SER A 180 -9.27 8.02 8.04
N THR A 181 -10.33 7.65 7.34
CA THR A 181 -10.28 7.08 5.98
C THR A 181 -10.71 8.06 4.89
N ASP A 182 -11.25 9.24 5.27
CA ASP A 182 -11.96 10.14 4.36
C ASP A 182 -11.18 11.43 4.03
N HIS A 183 -10.07 11.69 4.74
CA HIS A 183 -9.33 12.96 4.59
C HIS A 183 -8.37 12.98 3.40
N GLY A 184 -8.10 11.84 2.77
CA GLY A 184 -7.23 11.71 1.61
C GLY A 184 -8.00 11.50 0.31
N ALA A 185 -7.30 11.47 -0.80
CA ALA A 185 -7.88 11.26 -2.12
C ALA A 185 -6.93 10.53 -3.07
N MET A 186 -7.51 9.80 -4.02
CA MET A 186 -6.79 9.31 -5.17
C MET A 186 -6.33 10.48 -6.05
N THR A 187 -5.09 10.46 -6.55
CA THR A 187 -4.61 11.51 -7.46
C THR A 187 -5.39 11.48 -8.77
N PRO A 188 -5.69 12.66 -9.37
CA PRO A 188 -6.38 12.73 -10.68
C PRO A 188 -5.65 11.94 -11.77
N LYS A 189 -4.33 11.88 -11.69
CA LYS A 189 -3.50 11.13 -12.65
C LYS A 189 -3.70 9.61 -12.50
N LEU A 190 -3.81 9.08 -11.28
CA LEU A 190 -4.11 7.67 -11.05
C LEU A 190 -5.52 7.31 -11.54
N ALA A 191 -6.50 8.16 -11.26
CA ALA A 191 -7.87 7.99 -11.77
C ALA A 191 -7.90 7.95 -13.31
N HIS A 192 -7.17 8.85 -13.97
CA HIS A 192 -7.04 8.86 -15.42
C HIS A 192 -6.34 7.60 -15.97
N MET A 193 -5.33 7.08 -15.25
CA MET A 193 -4.71 5.81 -15.60
C MET A 193 -5.70 4.64 -15.53
N PHE A 194 -6.58 4.60 -14.54
CA PHE A 194 -7.63 3.58 -14.42
C PHE A 194 -8.64 3.67 -15.56
N ILE A 195 -9.09 4.86 -15.91
CA ILE A 195 -9.96 5.07 -17.09
C ILE A 195 -9.30 4.48 -18.35
N LYS A 196 -8.04 4.83 -18.60
CA LYS A 196 -7.30 4.32 -19.76
C LYS A 196 -7.08 2.81 -19.73
N LEU A 197 -6.88 2.21 -18.56
CA LEU A 197 -6.78 0.76 -18.42
C LEU A 197 -8.09 0.07 -18.81
N CYS A 198 -9.24 0.56 -18.30
CA CYS A 198 -10.56 0.04 -18.64
C CYS A 198 -10.87 0.20 -20.13
N GLU A 199 -10.60 1.38 -20.72
CA GLU A 199 -10.77 1.62 -22.15
C GLU A 199 -9.96 0.64 -23.01
N ARG A 200 -8.67 0.48 -22.72
CA ARG A 200 -7.80 -0.46 -23.44
C ARG A 200 -8.22 -1.91 -23.27
N TYR A 201 -8.75 -2.27 -22.11
CA TYR A 201 -9.23 -3.62 -21.85
C TYR A 201 -10.51 -3.90 -22.66
N ALA A 202 -11.43 -2.96 -22.69
CA ALA A 202 -12.70 -3.04 -23.42
C ALA A 202 -12.54 -3.17 -24.94
N THR A 203 -11.42 -2.69 -25.51
CA THR A 203 -11.13 -2.82 -26.96
C THR A 203 -10.55 -4.17 -27.37
N ARG A 204 -10.29 -5.09 -26.44
CA ARG A 204 -9.80 -6.44 -26.76
C ARG A 204 -10.82 -7.21 -27.60
N SER A 205 -10.35 -8.12 -28.44
CA SER A 205 -11.20 -8.91 -29.37
C SER A 205 -12.35 -9.63 -28.64
N ASN A 206 -12.11 -10.12 -27.45
CA ASN A 206 -13.11 -10.83 -26.64
C ASN A 206 -14.30 -9.95 -26.21
N TRP A 207 -14.14 -8.62 -26.17
CA TRP A 207 -15.12 -7.71 -25.59
C TRP A 207 -15.67 -6.68 -26.58
N ARG A 208 -14.94 -6.42 -27.68
CA ARG A 208 -15.22 -5.33 -28.63
C ARG A 208 -16.60 -5.41 -29.31
N GLY A 209 -17.19 -6.59 -29.41
CA GLY A 209 -18.49 -6.81 -30.06
C GLY A 209 -19.68 -6.85 -29.09
N TYR A 210 -19.46 -6.71 -27.80
CA TYR A 210 -20.53 -6.79 -26.80
C TYR A 210 -21.36 -5.51 -26.74
N THR A 211 -22.68 -5.64 -26.76
CA THR A 211 -23.62 -4.51 -26.65
C THR A 211 -23.47 -3.76 -25.34
N TYR A 212 -23.14 -4.49 -24.26
CA TYR A 212 -22.98 -3.95 -22.88
C TYR A 212 -21.53 -3.55 -22.56
N ASN A 213 -20.70 -3.27 -23.56
CA ASN A 213 -19.29 -2.95 -23.36
C ASN A 213 -19.07 -1.71 -22.48
N ASP A 214 -19.94 -0.69 -22.62
CA ASP A 214 -19.87 0.55 -21.83
C ASP A 214 -20.25 0.33 -20.36
N GLU A 215 -21.25 -0.51 -20.09
CA GLU A 215 -21.65 -0.90 -18.75
C GLU A 215 -20.54 -1.71 -18.07
N MET A 216 -19.97 -2.68 -18.76
CA MET A 216 -18.85 -3.50 -18.28
C MET A 216 -17.64 -2.60 -17.92
N ARG A 217 -17.32 -1.63 -18.78
CA ARG A 217 -16.26 -0.65 -18.54
C ARG A 217 -16.55 0.22 -17.33
N SER A 218 -17.77 0.70 -17.19
CA SER A 218 -18.23 1.51 -16.06
C SER A 218 -18.15 0.75 -14.74
N GLN A 219 -18.59 -0.51 -14.74
CA GLN A 219 -18.50 -1.40 -13.59
C GLN A 219 -17.05 -1.68 -13.18
N ALA A 220 -16.16 -1.94 -14.16
CA ALA A 220 -14.74 -2.13 -13.90
C ALA A 220 -14.09 -0.87 -13.30
N LEU A 221 -14.45 0.32 -13.80
CA LEU A 221 -13.96 1.59 -13.27
C LEU A 221 -14.45 1.83 -11.83
N LEU A 222 -15.72 1.53 -11.54
CA LEU A 222 -16.26 1.60 -10.18
C LEU A 222 -15.49 0.66 -9.24
N GLN A 223 -15.22 -0.57 -9.65
CA GLN A 223 -14.43 -1.51 -8.86
C GLN A 223 -13.00 -1.03 -8.63
N LEU A 224 -12.33 -0.48 -9.65
CA LEU A 224 -10.99 0.11 -9.51
C LEU A 224 -10.99 1.34 -8.60
N SER A 225 -12.04 2.15 -8.58
CA SER A 225 -12.15 3.29 -7.67
C SER A 225 -12.21 2.86 -6.20
N GLN A 226 -12.82 1.70 -5.92
CA GLN A 226 -12.94 1.14 -4.57
C GLN A 226 -11.69 0.35 -4.13
N MET A 227 -11.05 -0.35 -5.05
CA MET A 227 -9.95 -1.27 -4.76
C MET A 227 -8.58 -0.77 -5.23
N GLY A 228 -8.53 0.37 -5.93
CA GLY A 228 -7.32 0.85 -6.58
C GLY A 228 -6.14 1.12 -5.64
N LEU A 229 -6.39 1.45 -4.38
CA LEU A 229 -5.34 1.65 -3.39
C LEU A 229 -5.04 0.38 -2.55
N GLN A 230 -5.81 -0.71 -2.72
CA GLN A 230 -5.64 -1.96 -1.97
C GLN A 230 -4.37 -2.75 -2.35
N LEU A 231 -3.67 -2.35 -3.41
CA LEU A 231 -2.41 -2.99 -3.78
C LEU A 231 -1.45 -2.98 -2.59
N ASP A 232 -1.01 -4.17 -2.16
CA ASP A 232 0.00 -4.35 -1.13
C ASP A 232 1.39 -4.37 -1.78
N GLU A 233 2.12 -3.29 -1.64
CA GLU A 233 3.45 -3.10 -2.24
C GLU A 233 4.51 -4.01 -1.60
N SER A 234 4.23 -4.56 -0.41
CA SER A 234 5.11 -5.54 0.23
C SER A 234 5.07 -6.90 -0.47
N LYS A 235 3.96 -7.21 -1.17
CA LYS A 235 3.71 -8.50 -1.82
C LYS A 235 3.78 -8.43 -3.34
N ALA A 236 3.43 -7.30 -3.94
CA ALA A 236 3.31 -7.17 -5.39
C ALA A 236 3.88 -5.85 -5.91
N GLN A 237 4.83 -5.94 -6.84
CA GLN A 237 5.43 -4.79 -7.52
C GLN A 237 4.92 -4.59 -8.95
N GLN A 238 3.92 -5.37 -9.38
CA GLN A 238 3.36 -5.33 -10.73
C GLN A 238 1.88 -4.89 -10.72
N PRO A 239 1.59 -3.59 -10.52
CA PRO A 239 0.24 -3.08 -10.44
C PRO A 239 -0.58 -3.34 -11.70
N LEU A 240 0.02 -3.35 -12.89
CA LEU A 240 -0.69 -3.66 -14.13
C LEU A 240 -1.30 -5.06 -14.13
N ALA A 241 -0.60 -6.07 -13.62
CA ALA A 241 -1.13 -7.42 -13.50
C ALA A 241 -2.31 -7.47 -12.52
N TYR A 242 -2.16 -6.83 -11.36
CA TYR A 242 -3.20 -6.73 -10.33
C TYR A 242 -4.48 -6.08 -10.87
N TYR A 243 -4.36 -4.91 -11.52
CA TYR A 243 -5.52 -4.20 -12.06
C TYR A 243 -6.12 -4.89 -13.28
N THR A 244 -5.31 -5.52 -14.14
CA THR A 244 -5.83 -6.30 -15.25
C THR A 244 -6.66 -7.48 -14.76
N ALA A 245 -6.23 -8.18 -13.72
CA ALA A 245 -7.02 -9.25 -13.10
C ALA A 245 -8.35 -8.73 -12.53
N THR A 246 -8.31 -7.58 -11.82
CA THR A 246 -9.51 -6.92 -11.27
C THR A 246 -10.50 -6.56 -12.39
N ILE A 247 -10.03 -5.98 -13.49
CA ILE A 247 -10.86 -5.64 -14.66
C ILE A 247 -11.43 -6.91 -15.29
N THR A 248 -10.61 -7.95 -15.49
CA THR A 248 -11.06 -9.24 -16.02
C THR A 248 -12.22 -9.80 -15.21
N ASN A 249 -12.06 -9.86 -13.88
CA ASN A 249 -13.11 -10.35 -12.98
C ASN A 249 -14.40 -9.52 -13.05
N SER A 250 -14.29 -8.22 -13.32
CA SER A 250 -15.45 -7.34 -13.50
C SER A 250 -16.15 -7.57 -14.83
N PHE A 251 -15.42 -7.88 -15.88
CA PHE A 251 -15.96 -8.13 -17.22
C PHE A 251 -16.57 -9.52 -17.39
N THR A 252 -16.23 -10.48 -16.52
CA THR A 252 -16.74 -11.86 -16.56
C THR A 252 -17.91 -12.13 -15.62
N ARG A 253 -18.33 -11.15 -14.84
CA ARG A 253 -19.51 -11.21 -13.95
C ARG A 253 -20.76 -10.75 -14.66
#